data_9f5c817aa10db0b4233f3a9e9ba56634
#
_entry.id   9f5c817aa10db0b4233f3a9e9ba56634
#
_cell.length_a   1.000
_cell.length_b   1.000
_cell.length_c   1.000
_cell.angle_alpha   90.00
_cell.angle_beta   90.00
_cell.angle_gamma   90.00
#
_symmetry.space_group_name_H-M   'P 1'
#
loop_
_entity.id
_entity.type
_entity.pdbx_description
1 polymer ?
#
loop_
_entity_poly.entity_id
_entity_poly.type
_entity_poly.pdbx_seq_one_letter_code
_entity_poly.pdbx_strand_id
1 'polypeptide(L)'
;MEKIALVTGASRGIGRAVAAELAHRGWAVAIGYRVRRDKAEELAAALTAEGCRAMICRADVSRREEVEKMVRTVVDTFGPVSLLVNNAGIAGQCLFQDLTDERWHEFFSVNVDGAFYTSRAVLPAMLHEHEGCIVNISSIWGQRGASCEVAYSATKAALIGLTRSLAAEL
;
A
#
# COMPACT_ATOMS: atom_id res chain seq x y z
N MET A 1 -14.21 -13.71 -8.69
CA MET A 1 -13.36 -12.61 -9.25
C MET A 1 -11.99 -13.14 -9.63
N GLU A 2 -11.33 -12.59 -10.65
CA GLU A 2 -9.92 -12.92 -10.93
C GLU A 2 -9.01 -12.44 -9.77
N LYS A 3 -7.95 -13.19 -9.46
CA LYS A 3 -7.02 -12.87 -8.35
C LYS A 3 -6.07 -11.74 -8.77
N ILE A 4 -6.44 -10.51 -8.49
CA ILE A 4 -5.68 -9.30 -8.84
C ILE A 4 -5.28 -8.57 -7.55
N ALA A 5 -3.98 -8.43 -7.33
CA ALA A 5 -3.41 -7.77 -6.16
C ALA A 5 -2.72 -6.46 -6.53
N LEU A 6 -2.98 -5.41 -5.76
CA LEU A 6 -2.21 -4.16 -5.76
C LEU A 6 -1.43 -4.07 -4.46
N VAL A 7 -0.09 -4.00 -4.55
CA VAL A 7 0.80 -3.85 -3.39
C VAL A 7 1.51 -2.51 -3.47
N THR A 8 1.21 -1.59 -2.57
CA THR A 8 1.86 -0.27 -2.54
C THR A 8 3.24 -0.35 -1.89
N GLY A 9 4.20 0.47 -2.36
CA GLY A 9 5.56 0.45 -1.84
C GLY A 9 6.31 -0.87 -2.07
N ALA A 10 6.00 -1.57 -3.16
CA ALA A 10 6.46 -2.93 -3.44
C ALA A 10 7.81 -3.02 -4.18
N SER A 11 8.53 -1.92 -4.38
CA SER A 11 9.87 -1.95 -5.02
C SER A 11 10.95 -2.56 -4.13
N ARG A 12 10.74 -2.67 -2.81
CA ARG A 12 11.72 -3.21 -1.83
C ARG A 12 11.04 -3.76 -0.57
N GLY A 13 11.83 -4.42 0.28
CA GLY A 13 11.44 -4.82 1.63
C GLY A 13 10.22 -5.73 1.67
N ILE A 14 9.35 -5.50 2.65
CA ILE A 14 8.15 -6.31 2.90
C ILE A 14 7.22 -6.30 1.67
N GLY A 15 6.95 -5.14 1.08
CA GLY A 15 6.07 -5.05 -0.09
C GLY A 15 6.58 -5.85 -1.29
N ARG A 16 7.91 -5.86 -1.54
CA ARG A 16 8.53 -6.69 -2.58
C ARG A 16 8.32 -8.19 -2.33
N ALA A 17 8.55 -8.62 -1.09
CA ALA A 17 8.37 -10.03 -0.71
C ALA A 17 6.89 -10.46 -0.82
N VAL A 18 5.97 -9.61 -0.37
CA VAL A 18 4.53 -9.86 -0.51
C VAL A 18 4.11 -9.93 -1.97
N ALA A 19 4.59 -9.00 -2.82
CA ALA A 19 4.27 -9.01 -4.25
C ALA A 19 4.79 -10.28 -4.94
N ALA A 20 6.01 -10.70 -4.64
CA ALA A 20 6.59 -11.93 -5.18
C ALA A 20 5.79 -13.18 -4.75
N GLU A 21 5.50 -13.30 -3.46
CA GLU A 21 4.75 -14.44 -2.92
C GLU A 21 3.33 -14.54 -3.52
N LEU A 22 2.64 -13.40 -3.67
CA LEU A 22 1.32 -13.37 -4.30
C LEU A 22 1.39 -13.81 -5.76
N ALA A 23 2.40 -13.35 -6.52
CA ALA A 23 2.60 -13.75 -7.91
C ALA A 23 2.83 -15.27 -8.04
N HIS A 24 3.68 -15.85 -7.19
CA HIS A 24 3.93 -17.30 -7.16
C HIS A 24 2.69 -18.12 -6.77
N ARG A 25 1.74 -17.51 -6.05
CA ARG A 25 0.42 -18.09 -5.74
C ARG A 25 -0.64 -17.88 -6.82
N GLY A 26 -0.23 -17.39 -8.00
CA GLY A 26 -1.11 -17.24 -9.16
C GLY A 26 -1.94 -15.96 -9.17
N TRP A 27 -1.57 -14.93 -8.37
CA TRP A 27 -2.18 -13.61 -8.46
C TRP A 27 -1.55 -12.82 -9.62
N ALA A 28 -2.36 -12.03 -10.33
CA ALA A 28 -1.83 -10.94 -11.14
C ALA A 28 -1.47 -9.79 -10.20
N VAL A 29 -0.21 -9.33 -10.23
CA VAL A 29 0.31 -8.41 -9.21
C VAL A 29 0.71 -7.07 -9.81
N ALA A 30 0.11 -5.99 -9.32
CA ALA A 30 0.52 -4.63 -9.56
C ALA A 30 1.52 -4.17 -8.48
N ILE A 31 2.76 -3.93 -8.89
CA ILE A 31 3.89 -3.52 -8.05
C ILE A 31 3.89 -1.99 -7.96
N GLY A 32 3.27 -1.44 -6.91
CA GLY A 32 3.21 0.00 -6.65
C GLY A 32 4.56 0.54 -6.16
N TYR A 33 5.04 1.62 -6.76
CA TYR A 33 6.28 2.29 -6.34
C TYR A 33 6.19 3.80 -6.52
N ARG A 34 7.06 4.56 -5.81
CA ARG A 34 7.17 6.03 -5.97
C ARG A 34 8.46 6.43 -6.68
N VAL A 35 9.60 6.00 -6.17
CA VAL A 35 10.94 6.48 -6.59
C VAL A 35 11.76 5.39 -7.29
N ARG A 36 11.81 4.20 -6.75
CA ARG A 36 12.73 3.12 -7.21
C ARG A 36 12.11 2.32 -8.36
N ARG A 37 12.00 2.97 -9.52
CA ARG A 37 11.53 2.34 -10.76
C ARG A 37 12.40 1.15 -11.15
N ASP A 38 13.72 1.31 -11.06
CA ASP A 38 14.72 0.27 -11.32
C ASP A 38 14.40 -1.04 -10.57
N LYS A 39 14.09 -0.93 -9.27
CA LYS A 39 13.78 -2.09 -8.43
C LYS A 39 12.40 -2.69 -8.69
N ALA A 40 11.44 -1.87 -9.07
CA ALA A 40 10.12 -2.37 -9.46
C ALA A 40 10.18 -3.12 -10.80
N GLU A 41 10.92 -2.59 -11.80
CA GLU A 41 11.15 -3.25 -13.09
C GLU A 41 11.91 -4.57 -12.93
N GLU A 42 12.97 -4.60 -12.10
CA GLU A 42 13.72 -5.81 -11.77
C GLU A 42 12.79 -6.91 -11.23
N LEU A 43 11.91 -6.56 -10.28
CA LEU A 43 10.96 -7.53 -9.72
C LEU A 43 9.95 -8.01 -10.78
N ALA A 44 9.36 -7.08 -11.54
CA ALA A 44 8.36 -7.44 -12.56
C ALA A 44 8.97 -8.34 -13.64
N ALA A 45 10.19 -8.04 -14.10
CA ALA A 45 10.90 -8.85 -15.09
C ALA A 45 11.19 -10.25 -14.58
N ALA A 46 11.67 -10.39 -13.33
CA ALA A 46 11.92 -11.69 -12.72
C ALA A 46 10.64 -12.53 -12.65
N LEU A 47 9.54 -11.95 -12.13
CA LEU A 47 8.26 -12.65 -12.02
C LEU A 47 7.69 -13.03 -13.39
N THR A 48 7.84 -12.18 -14.39
CA THR A 48 7.38 -12.47 -15.75
C THR A 48 8.20 -13.59 -16.39
N ALA A 49 9.51 -13.64 -16.16
CA ALA A 49 10.37 -14.72 -16.62
C ALA A 49 9.98 -16.10 -16.00
N GLU A 50 9.40 -16.09 -14.82
CA GLU A 50 8.85 -17.26 -14.13
C GLU A 50 7.39 -17.60 -14.55
N GLY A 51 6.83 -16.86 -15.53
CA GLY A 51 5.48 -17.07 -16.03
C GLY A 51 4.37 -16.41 -15.20
N CYS A 52 4.73 -15.58 -14.22
CA CYS A 52 3.76 -14.85 -13.43
C CYS A 52 3.26 -13.60 -14.15
N ARG A 53 2.04 -13.16 -13.83
CA ARG A 53 1.47 -11.89 -14.31
C ARG A 53 1.86 -10.76 -13.37
N ALA A 54 2.74 -9.88 -13.79
CA ALA A 54 3.19 -8.74 -13.01
C ALA A 54 3.26 -7.47 -13.85
N MET A 55 2.90 -6.33 -13.26
CA MET A 55 3.07 -5.01 -13.84
C MET A 55 3.61 -4.04 -12.79
N ILE A 56 4.25 -2.96 -13.25
CA ILE A 56 4.65 -1.86 -12.36
C ILE A 56 3.67 -0.70 -12.49
N CYS A 57 3.41 0.00 -11.39
CA CYS A 57 2.59 1.20 -11.39
C CYS A 57 3.20 2.26 -10.45
N ARG A 58 3.44 3.46 -11.00
CA ARG A 58 4.01 4.57 -10.24
C ARG A 58 2.91 5.42 -9.62
N ALA A 59 3.01 5.70 -8.31
CA ALA A 59 2.23 6.72 -7.63
C ALA A 59 2.93 7.20 -6.36
N ASP A 60 2.81 8.47 -6.05
CA ASP A 60 2.96 8.97 -4.69
C ASP A 60 1.61 8.78 -3.99
N VAL A 61 1.57 7.88 -3.01
CA VAL A 61 0.31 7.54 -2.31
C VAL A 61 -0.26 8.71 -1.50
N SER A 62 0.56 9.71 -1.15
CA SER A 62 0.10 10.93 -0.50
C SER A 62 -0.72 11.84 -1.42
N ARG A 63 -0.77 11.54 -2.73
CA ARG A 63 -1.47 12.33 -3.75
C ARG A 63 -2.65 11.55 -4.31
N ARG A 64 -3.83 11.99 -3.97
CA ARG A 64 -5.10 11.34 -4.37
C ARG A 64 -5.17 11.09 -5.89
N GLU A 65 -4.85 12.09 -6.70
CA GLU A 65 -4.95 12.00 -8.17
C GLU A 65 -3.99 10.94 -8.76
N GLU A 66 -2.77 10.81 -8.16
CA GLU A 66 -1.81 9.79 -8.57
C GLU A 66 -2.31 8.38 -8.20
N VAL A 67 -2.94 8.23 -7.02
CA VAL A 67 -3.54 6.98 -6.58
C VAL A 67 -4.70 6.56 -7.49
N GLU A 68 -5.62 7.48 -7.80
CA GLU A 68 -6.75 7.20 -8.69
C GLU A 68 -6.28 6.81 -10.10
N LYS A 69 -5.24 7.46 -10.62
CA LYS A 69 -4.61 7.10 -11.90
C LYS A 69 -3.97 5.71 -11.82
N MET A 70 -3.24 5.41 -10.75
CA MET A 70 -2.61 4.11 -10.53
C MET A 70 -3.65 2.99 -10.53
N VAL A 71 -4.72 3.13 -9.76
CA VAL A 71 -5.78 2.12 -9.68
C VAL A 71 -6.46 1.94 -11.03
N ARG A 72 -6.78 3.02 -11.76
CA ARG A 72 -7.32 2.92 -13.13
C ARG A 72 -6.40 2.13 -14.04
N THR A 73 -5.09 2.43 -14.04
CA THR A 73 -4.11 1.69 -14.86
C THR A 73 -4.10 0.19 -14.54
N VAL A 74 -4.24 -0.18 -13.27
CA VAL A 74 -4.32 -1.59 -12.86
C VAL A 74 -5.62 -2.23 -13.36
N VAL A 75 -6.74 -1.54 -13.21
CA VAL A 75 -8.05 -2.01 -13.68
C VAL A 75 -8.09 -2.19 -15.19
N ASP A 76 -7.54 -1.24 -15.95
CA ASP A 76 -7.47 -1.30 -17.41
C ASP A 76 -6.59 -2.45 -17.92
N THR A 77 -5.58 -2.87 -17.14
CA THR A 77 -4.60 -3.90 -17.52
C THR A 77 -5.00 -5.29 -17.07
N PHE A 78 -5.44 -5.42 -15.83
CA PHE A 78 -5.72 -6.72 -15.19
C PHE A 78 -7.19 -6.93 -14.83
N GLY A 79 -7.95 -5.87 -14.66
CA GLY A 79 -9.31 -5.89 -14.12
C GLY A 79 -9.39 -5.38 -12.68
N PRO A 80 -10.57 -5.54 -12.04
CA PRO A 80 -10.82 -5.03 -10.69
C PRO A 80 -9.87 -5.62 -9.63
N VAL A 81 -9.30 -4.76 -8.78
CA VAL A 81 -8.43 -5.20 -7.68
C VAL A 81 -9.25 -5.95 -6.64
N SER A 82 -8.91 -7.22 -6.40
CA SER A 82 -9.55 -8.05 -5.37
C SER A 82 -8.74 -8.14 -4.06
N LEU A 83 -7.45 -7.78 -4.10
CA LEU A 83 -6.59 -7.67 -2.91
C LEU A 83 -5.78 -6.37 -2.95
N LEU A 84 -5.98 -5.52 -1.96
CA LEU A 84 -5.13 -4.35 -1.73
C LEU A 84 -4.21 -4.59 -0.53
N VAL A 85 -2.90 -4.39 -0.72
CA VAL A 85 -1.93 -4.37 0.38
C VAL A 85 -1.35 -2.96 0.51
N ASN A 86 -1.81 -2.22 1.52
CA ASN A 86 -1.30 -0.92 1.91
C ASN A 86 0.00 -1.10 2.72
N ASN A 87 1.11 -1.16 1.99
CA ASN A 87 2.45 -1.32 2.57
C ASN A 87 3.30 -0.05 2.44
N ALA A 88 3.00 0.85 1.50
CA ALA A 88 3.73 2.11 1.38
C ALA A 88 3.73 2.88 2.70
N GLY A 89 4.90 3.36 3.09
CA GLY A 89 5.05 4.11 4.32
C GLY A 89 6.47 4.64 4.49
N ILE A 90 6.58 5.66 5.31
CA ILE A 90 7.84 6.23 5.76
C ILE A 90 8.00 6.01 7.26
N ALA A 91 9.25 5.89 7.69
CA ALA A 91 9.66 5.81 9.08
C ALA A 91 10.81 6.80 9.33
N GLY A 92 11.06 7.14 10.56
CA GLY A 92 12.18 8.01 10.93
C GLY A 92 12.13 8.34 12.41
N GLN A 93 13.29 8.60 12.97
CA GLN A 93 13.48 8.93 14.38
C GLN A 93 13.69 10.42 14.56
N CYS A 94 13.00 11.00 15.54
CA CYS A 94 13.13 12.38 15.94
C CYS A 94 12.63 12.53 17.38
N LEU A 95 13.30 13.32 18.22
CA LEU A 95 12.75 13.68 19.52
C LEU A 95 11.47 14.49 19.31
N PHE A 96 10.48 14.30 20.17
CA PHE A 96 9.17 14.94 20.00
C PHE A 96 9.27 16.48 19.97
N GLN A 97 10.15 17.06 20.77
CA GLN A 97 10.37 18.50 20.81
C GLN A 97 11.01 19.08 19.53
N ASP A 98 11.66 18.22 18.73
CA ASP A 98 12.33 18.60 17.48
C ASP A 98 11.50 18.21 16.24
N LEU A 99 10.35 17.58 16.45
CA LEU A 99 9.44 17.17 15.37
C LEU A 99 8.72 18.40 14.83
N THR A 100 8.98 18.75 13.56
CA THR A 100 8.31 19.87 12.91
C THR A 100 6.92 19.49 12.41
N ASP A 101 6.05 20.49 12.22
CA ASP A 101 4.71 20.31 11.69
C ASP A 101 4.73 19.68 10.29
N GLU A 102 5.68 20.10 9.43
CA GLU A 102 5.83 19.55 8.08
C GLU A 102 6.17 18.07 8.12
N ARG A 103 7.08 17.67 9.03
CA ARG A 103 7.47 16.26 9.17
C ARG A 103 6.33 15.43 9.74
N TRP A 104 5.58 15.96 10.70
CA TRP A 104 4.36 15.34 11.20
C TRP A 104 3.36 15.10 10.08
N HIS A 105 3.06 16.12 9.28
CA HIS A 105 2.13 16.02 8.15
C HIS A 105 2.63 15.08 7.05
N GLU A 106 3.94 15.03 6.80
CA GLU A 106 4.52 14.06 5.85
C GLU A 106 4.25 12.62 6.30
N PHE A 107 4.42 12.30 7.59
CA PHE A 107 4.09 10.97 8.11
C PHE A 107 2.62 10.62 7.91
N PHE A 108 1.71 11.52 8.23
CA PHE A 108 0.28 11.26 8.08
C PHE A 108 -0.14 11.17 6.62
N SER A 109 0.32 12.05 5.76
CA SER A 109 -0.03 12.05 4.34
C SER A 109 0.40 10.77 3.62
N VAL A 110 1.59 10.23 3.94
CA VAL A 110 2.05 8.99 3.33
C VAL A 110 1.43 7.76 3.99
N ASN A 111 1.51 7.67 5.33
CA ASN A 111 1.19 6.43 6.04
C ASN A 111 -0.32 6.23 6.27
N VAL A 112 -1.10 7.32 6.40
CA VAL A 112 -2.54 7.27 6.71
C VAL A 112 -3.37 7.66 5.50
N ASP A 113 -3.17 8.88 4.95
CA ASP A 113 -3.94 9.34 3.79
C ASP A 113 -3.69 8.45 2.57
N GLY A 114 -2.46 7.96 2.40
CA GLY A 114 -2.13 7.00 1.35
C GLY A 114 -2.97 5.72 1.42
N ALA A 115 -3.10 5.13 2.60
CA ALA A 115 -3.93 3.95 2.81
C ALA A 115 -5.42 4.25 2.64
N PHE A 116 -5.87 5.43 3.06
CA PHE A 116 -7.24 5.90 2.86
C PHE A 116 -7.56 6.08 1.35
N TYR A 117 -6.69 6.77 0.60
CA TYR A 117 -6.93 7.02 -0.84
C TYR A 117 -6.94 5.72 -1.64
N THR A 118 -5.99 4.81 -1.40
CA THR A 118 -5.91 3.53 -2.09
C THR A 118 -7.11 2.64 -1.77
N SER A 119 -7.48 2.54 -0.49
CA SER A 119 -8.65 1.76 -0.06
C SER A 119 -9.93 2.31 -0.71
N ARG A 120 -10.15 3.62 -0.66
CA ARG A 120 -11.32 4.27 -1.28
C ARG A 120 -11.36 4.10 -2.79
N ALA A 121 -10.21 4.05 -3.46
CA ALA A 121 -10.15 3.90 -4.92
C ALA A 121 -10.51 2.47 -5.39
N VAL A 122 -10.20 1.43 -4.61
CA VAL A 122 -10.51 0.03 -4.98
C VAL A 122 -11.88 -0.43 -4.46
N LEU A 123 -12.39 0.18 -3.40
CA LEU A 123 -13.59 -0.23 -2.68
C LEU A 123 -14.85 -0.35 -3.55
N PRO A 124 -15.17 0.58 -4.47
CA PRO A 124 -16.38 0.47 -5.29
C PRO A 124 -16.47 -0.83 -6.09
N ALA A 125 -15.35 -1.30 -6.64
CA ALA A 125 -15.30 -2.55 -7.36
C ALA A 125 -15.47 -3.76 -6.42
N MET A 126 -14.82 -3.76 -5.26
CA MET A 126 -14.96 -4.81 -4.25
C MET A 126 -16.40 -4.94 -3.75
N LEU A 127 -17.09 -3.81 -3.53
CA LEU A 127 -18.50 -3.79 -3.13
C LEU A 127 -19.42 -4.32 -4.25
N HIS A 128 -19.17 -3.93 -5.50
CA HIS A 128 -19.94 -4.40 -6.65
C HIS A 128 -19.84 -5.91 -6.82
N GLU A 129 -18.65 -6.46 -6.67
CA GLU A 129 -18.36 -7.89 -6.81
C GLU A 129 -18.70 -8.71 -5.55
N HIS A 130 -19.05 -8.05 -4.43
CA HIS A 130 -19.24 -8.69 -3.11
C HIS A 130 -18.03 -9.54 -2.67
N GLU A 131 -16.84 -9.18 -3.14
CA GLU A 131 -15.59 -9.88 -2.87
C GLU A 131 -14.42 -8.90 -2.86
N GLY A 132 -13.59 -8.96 -1.82
CA GLY A 132 -12.38 -8.13 -1.72
C GLY A 132 -11.68 -8.29 -0.38
N CYS A 133 -10.43 -7.90 -0.36
CA CYS A 133 -9.64 -7.87 0.87
C CYS A 133 -8.71 -6.65 0.89
N ILE A 134 -8.66 -5.95 2.01
CA ILE A 134 -7.75 -4.84 2.26
C ILE A 134 -6.86 -5.18 3.45
N VAL A 135 -5.55 -5.23 3.21
CA VAL A 135 -4.53 -5.48 4.24
C VAL A 135 -3.73 -4.21 4.47
N ASN A 136 -3.71 -3.71 5.69
CA ASN A 136 -2.92 -2.55 6.11
C ASN A 136 -1.69 -2.99 6.91
N ILE A 137 -0.49 -2.67 6.44
CA ILE A 137 0.76 -2.99 7.14
C ILE A 137 1.00 -1.96 8.25
N SER A 138 0.66 -2.34 9.47
CA SER A 138 0.90 -1.56 10.67
C SER A 138 2.30 -1.85 11.27
N SER A 139 2.47 -1.68 12.56
CA SER A 139 3.70 -1.92 13.30
C SER A 139 3.37 -2.27 14.76
N ILE A 140 4.30 -2.94 15.43
CA ILE A 140 4.25 -3.10 16.90
C ILE A 140 4.22 -1.73 17.60
N TRP A 141 4.84 -0.71 17.00
CA TRP A 141 4.81 0.66 17.53
C TRP A 141 3.43 1.33 17.42
N GLY A 142 2.57 0.86 16.54
CA GLY A 142 1.16 1.27 16.51
C GLY A 142 0.35 0.75 17.71
N GLN A 143 0.83 -0.26 18.41
CA GLN A 143 0.21 -0.82 19.62
C GLN A 143 0.85 -0.30 20.91
N ARG A 144 2.18 -0.16 20.93
CA ARG A 144 2.94 0.13 22.16
C ARG A 144 3.56 1.52 22.17
N GLY A 145 3.73 2.16 21.00
CA GLY A 145 4.57 3.35 20.86
C GLY A 145 6.07 3.04 20.92
N ALA A 146 6.89 4.01 20.55
CA ALA A 146 8.34 3.96 20.67
C ALA A 146 8.92 5.34 20.93
N SER A 147 9.98 5.42 21.72
CA SER A 147 10.76 6.63 21.90
C SER A 147 11.34 7.10 20.56
N CYS A 148 11.37 8.40 20.34
CA CYS A 148 11.81 9.05 19.10
C CYS A 148 10.99 8.69 17.84
N GLU A 149 9.90 7.91 17.95
CA GLU A 149 9.06 7.52 16.81
C GLU A 149 7.58 7.91 17.00
N VAL A 150 7.31 9.05 17.64
CA VAL A 150 5.95 9.48 18.01
C VAL A 150 5.05 9.60 16.78
N ALA A 151 5.49 10.30 15.72
CA ALA A 151 4.70 10.46 14.50
C ALA A 151 4.47 9.12 13.80
N TYR A 152 5.51 8.30 13.64
CA TYR A 152 5.39 6.97 13.04
C TYR A 152 4.41 6.09 13.82
N SER A 153 4.59 6.01 15.14
CA SER A 153 3.71 5.23 16.03
C SER A 153 2.25 5.67 15.93
N ALA A 154 2.01 6.98 15.94
CA ALA A 154 0.67 7.54 15.78
C ALA A 154 0.02 7.14 14.45
N THR A 155 0.77 7.22 13.34
CA THR A 155 0.25 6.79 12.02
C THR A 155 -0.04 5.29 11.98
N LYS A 156 0.78 4.46 12.60
CA LYS A 156 0.57 3.00 12.64
C LYS A 156 -0.59 2.59 13.56
N ALA A 157 -0.85 3.36 14.62
CA ALA A 157 -2.05 3.22 15.44
C ALA A 157 -3.32 3.63 14.65
N ALA A 158 -3.24 4.72 13.88
CA ALA A 158 -4.35 5.15 13.01
C ALA A 158 -4.74 4.08 11.99
N LEU A 159 -3.77 3.35 11.39
CA LEU A 159 -4.05 2.23 10.49
C LEU A 159 -4.81 1.09 11.18
N ILE A 160 -4.53 0.81 12.45
CA ILE A 160 -5.27 -0.20 13.22
C ILE A 160 -6.73 0.25 13.40
N GLY A 161 -6.95 1.51 13.77
CA GLY A 161 -8.28 2.10 13.87
C GLY A 161 -9.04 2.07 12.54
N LEU A 162 -8.41 2.50 11.46
CA LEU A 162 -8.97 2.45 10.11
C LEU A 162 -9.40 1.04 9.72
N THR A 163 -8.53 0.05 9.95
CA THR A 163 -8.82 -1.36 9.64
C THR A 163 -10.04 -1.88 10.38
N ARG A 164 -10.12 -1.60 11.69
CA ARG A 164 -11.24 -2.05 12.52
C ARG A 164 -12.56 -1.39 12.12
N SER A 165 -12.51 -0.10 11.81
CA SER A 165 -13.71 0.66 11.41
C SER A 165 -14.23 0.19 10.05
N LEU A 166 -13.34 0.03 9.06
CA LEU A 166 -13.72 -0.52 7.75
C LEU A 166 -14.29 -1.94 7.85
N ALA A 167 -13.68 -2.79 8.68
CA ALA A 167 -14.17 -4.15 8.88
C ALA A 167 -15.55 -4.24 9.58
N ALA A 168 -15.96 -3.18 10.28
CA ALA A 168 -17.29 -3.09 10.88
C ALA A 168 -18.34 -2.51 9.92
N GLU A 169 -17.90 -1.78 8.88
CA GLU A 169 -18.76 -1.12 7.90
C GLU A 169 -19.03 -1.99 6.67
N LEU A 170 -18.06 -2.84 6.28
CA LEU A 170 -18.05 -3.65 5.07
C LEU A 170 -18.40 -5.11 5.35
#